data_3fb3cff3631f778e8ae7ef48c75c6f1d
#
_entry.id   3fb3cff3631f778e8ae7ef48c75c6f1d
#
_cell.length_a   1.000
_cell.length_b   1.000
_cell.length_c   1.000
_cell.angle_alpha   90.00
_cell.angle_beta   90.00
_cell.angle_gamma   90.00
#
_symmetry.space_group_name_H-M   'P 1'
#
loop_
_entity.id
_entity.type
_entity.pdbx_description
1 polymer ?
#
loop_
_entity_poly.entity_id
_entity_poly.type
_entity_poly.pdbx_seq_one_letter_code
_entity_poly.pdbx_strand_id
1 'polypeptide(L)'
;MSMIQISNLTFAYEGGYDNIFENLSLQIDTSWKLGLVGRNGRGKTTLLKLLMGQYSYQGQISADTQFDYFPFTIEDPRQSALEAALGVCPDCPDWILLREFSKLKIEEETYRRPYITLSLGERTKILLAALFAKENRFLLIDEPTNHLDQPARRLVGDYLAGKQGFILVSHDRAFLDRCTDHILSINPSELQIQKGNFSSWQENKRRQDQFELSQSEKLKKEIGRLSSAARQASQWAGRVEREKYGSQSSGLRPDRGYLGHKSAKMMKRAKALETRRLDALREKEELLKSLEHTEDLRIRPLPFSGRRLAELKEVSIQYGNLTACKGVSFAIEPGDRIVLQGKNGSGKSSVLKLLLGEALSFSGQLTKDSRLNISYVSQDTSRLKGSLTEYAAARGLEESYLKAMLRKMGFSRGQLEKDCSDFSGGQKKKVLIAGSLCEAAHLYLWDEPLNDIDLFTRIQIEELLLAGKPTLVFVEHDEIFASKIATKAVNL
;
A
#
# COMPACT_ATOMS: atom_id res chain seq x y z
N MET A 1 29.13 14.23 12.50
CA MET A 1 27.86 13.69 12.02
C MET A 1 27.05 13.33 13.24
N SER A 2 25.91 13.93 13.43
CA SER A 2 25.01 13.59 14.52
C SER A 2 24.13 12.39 14.11
N MET A 3 23.80 11.55 15.08
CA MET A 3 23.04 10.32 14.85
C MET A 3 21.82 10.29 15.76
N ILE A 4 20.71 9.81 15.24
CA ILE A 4 19.53 9.46 16.00
C ILE A 4 19.65 7.97 16.30
N GLN A 5 19.71 7.61 17.59
CA GLN A 5 19.81 6.23 18.03
C GLN A 5 18.56 5.82 18.78
N ILE A 6 17.93 4.75 18.32
CA ILE A 6 16.82 4.08 18.98
C ILE A 6 17.33 2.75 19.51
N SER A 7 17.09 2.44 20.78
CA SER A 7 17.55 1.22 21.44
C SER A 7 16.42 0.56 22.22
N ASN A 8 16.11 -0.70 21.85
CA ASN A 8 15.12 -1.57 22.50
C ASN A 8 13.74 -0.91 22.67
N LEU A 9 13.32 -0.12 21.68
CA LEU A 9 12.03 0.57 21.71
C LEU A 9 10.87 -0.44 21.64
N THR A 10 10.04 -0.44 22.66
CA THR A 10 8.79 -1.22 22.69
C THR A 10 7.63 -0.28 22.96
N PHE A 11 6.58 -0.36 22.16
CA PHE A 11 5.42 0.51 22.25
C PHE A 11 4.11 -0.22 21.89
N ALA A 12 3.09 -0.01 22.72
CA ALA A 12 1.70 -0.35 22.46
C ALA A 12 0.80 0.85 22.82
N TYR A 13 -0.33 1.01 22.14
CA TYR A 13 -1.32 2.01 22.56
C TYR A 13 -2.03 1.59 23.83
N GLU A 14 -2.43 2.54 24.67
CA GLU A 14 -3.24 2.29 25.86
C GLU A 14 -4.53 1.58 25.49
N GLY A 15 -4.80 0.44 26.15
CA GLY A 15 -5.94 -0.44 25.83
C GLY A 15 -5.75 -1.37 24.63
N GLY A 16 -4.60 -1.34 23.95
CA GLY A 16 -4.25 -2.30 22.89
C GLY A 16 -3.57 -3.53 23.46
N TYR A 17 -3.94 -4.72 22.94
CA TYR A 17 -3.31 -5.98 23.33
C TYR A 17 -2.02 -6.28 22.55
N ASP A 18 -1.80 -5.63 21.42
CA ASP A 18 -0.69 -5.92 20.52
C ASP A 18 0.37 -4.80 20.56
N ASN A 19 1.64 -5.18 20.65
CA ASN A 19 2.74 -4.24 20.48
C ASN A 19 2.83 -3.80 19.01
N ILE A 20 2.96 -2.48 18.80
CA ILE A 20 3.24 -1.93 17.47
C ILE A 20 4.71 -2.05 17.14
N PHE A 21 5.56 -1.80 18.14
CA PHE A 21 6.99 -2.03 18.06
C PHE A 21 7.42 -2.89 19.25
N GLU A 22 8.32 -3.83 18.99
CA GLU A 22 8.87 -4.73 20.01
C GLU A 22 10.40 -4.83 19.85
N ASN A 23 11.13 -4.40 20.90
CA ASN A 23 12.59 -4.40 20.94
C ASN A 23 13.28 -3.76 19.73
N LEU A 24 12.69 -2.70 19.18
CA LEU A 24 13.22 -2.01 18.02
C LEU A 24 14.52 -1.30 18.32
N SER A 25 15.57 -1.57 17.55
CA SER A 25 16.84 -0.86 17.60
C SER A 25 17.23 -0.39 16.20
N LEU A 26 17.58 0.91 16.08
CA LEU A 26 17.79 1.55 14.79
C LEU A 26 18.75 2.73 14.94
N GLN A 27 19.57 2.98 13.93
CA GLN A 27 20.45 4.16 13.85
C GLN A 27 20.17 4.92 12.56
N ILE A 28 19.98 6.22 12.65
CA ILE A 28 19.69 7.12 11.53
C ILE A 28 20.71 8.26 11.56
N ASP A 29 21.40 8.48 10.45
CA ASP A 29 22.25 9.65 10.27
C ASP A 29 21.38 10.88 9.97
N THR A 30 21.65 11.99 10.66
CA THR A 30 20.87 13.22 10.51
C THR A 30 21.07 13.92 9.16
N SER A 31 21.98 13.46 8.31
CA SER A 31 22.15 13.95 6.94
C SER A 31 21.28 13.20 5.91
N TRP A 32 20.69 12.05 6.27
CA TRP A 32 19.94 11.23 5.34
C TRP A 32 18.59 11.84 4.96
N LYS A 33 18.18 11.55 3.72
CA LYS A 33 16.85 11.78 3.19
C LYS A 33 16.11 10.45 3.22
N LEU A 34 15.50 10.15 4.36
CA LEU A 34 14.98 8.82 4.66
C LEU A 34 13.50 8.69 4.25
N GLY A 35 13.18 7.84 3.28
CA GLY A 35 11.81 7.49 2.93
C GLY A 35 11.29 6.37 3.86
N LEU A 36 10.25 6.65 4.64
CA LEU A 36 9.62 5.68 5.53
C LEU A 36 8.45 5.00 4.82
N VAL A 37 8.59 3.70 4.52
CA VAL A 37 7.60 2.91 3.79
C VAL A 37 7.07 1.75 4.63
N GLY A 38 5.82 1.39 4.41
CA GLY A 38 5.16 0.30 5.12
C GLY A 38 3.65 0.32 4.86
N ARG A 39 2.96 -0.79 5.14
CA ARG A 39 1.50 -0.85 5.03
C ARG A 39 0.82 0.12 5.98
N ASN A 40 -0.42 0.52 5.65
CA ASN A 40 -1.24 1.32 6.58
C ASN A 40 -1.51 0.54 7.86
N GLY A 41 -1.45 1.26 9.02
CA GLY A 41 -1.60 0.67 10.34
C GLY A 41 -0.35 -0.02 10.91
N ARG A 42 0.80 0.02 10.23
CA ARG A 42 2.08 -0.55 10.71
C ARG A 42 2.92 0.41 11.56
N GLY A 43 2.36 1.54 11.98
CA GLY A 43 3.02 2.43 12.93
C GLY A 43 3.94 3.50 12.29
N LYS A 44 3.82 3.82 10.98
CA LYS A 44 4.63 4.90 10.37
C LYS A 44 4.49 6.23 11.13
N THR A 45 3.28 6.76 11.21
CA THR A 45 2.97 7.99 11.97
C THR A 45 3.26 7.82 13.46
N THR A 46 3.07 6.62 14.01
CA THR A 46 3.41 6.31 15.41
C THR A 46 4.91 6.46 15.68
N LEU A 47 5.76 5.95 14.77
CA LEU A 47 7.22 6.12 14.87
C LEU A 47 7.61 7.59 14.87
N LEU A 48 7.02 8.40 13.97
CA LEU A 48 7.29 9.85 13.93
C LEU A 48 6.86 10.54 15.23
N LYS A 49 5.71 10.18 15.79
CA LYS A 49 5.21 10.74 17.07
C LYS A 49 6.04 10.29 18.27
N LEU A 50 6.59 9.08 18.26
CA LEU A 50 7.54 8.60 19.27
C LEU A 50 8.85 9.40 19.23
N LEU A 51 9.38 9.71 18.05
CA LEU A 51 10.55 10.58 17.88
C LEU A 51 10.27 12.00 18.40
N MET A 52 9.03 12.48 18.26
CA MET A 52 8.59 13.77 18.85
C MET A 52 8.39 13.71 20.37
N GLY A 53 8.51 12.55 21.01
CA GLY A 53 8.25 12.39 22.44
C GLY A 53 6.77 12.55 22.84
N GLN A 54 5.82 12.39 21.88
CA GLN A 54 4.38 12.55 22.16
C GLN A 54 3.76 11.34 22.88
N TYR A 55 4.45 10.22 22.92
CA TYR A 55 4.00 8.99 23.60
C TYR A 55 5.08 8.48 24.56
N SER A 56 4.66 7.90 25.68
CA SER A 56 5.54 7.14 26.57
C SER A 56 5.84 5.77 25.97
N TYR A 57 7.08 5.33 26.06
CA TYR A 57 7.56 4.07 25.50
C TYR A 57 8.59 3.41 26.41
N GLN A 58 8.86 2.13 26.22
CA GLN A 58 9.98 1.43 26.83
C GLN A 58 11.18 1.45 25.89
N GLY A 59 12.39 1.55 26.45
CA GLY A 59 13.64 1.70 25.69
C GLY A 59 14.18 3.11 25.72
N GLN A 60 15.03 3.47 24.76
CA GLN A 60 15.68 4.77 24.71
C GLN A 60 15.75 5.31 23.28
N ILE A 61 15.43 6.60 23.13
CA ILE A 61 15.69 7.39 21.93
C ILE A 61 16.69 8.50 22.33
N SER A 62 17.85 8.53 21.64
CA SER A 62 18.89 9.54 21.84
C SER A 62 19.13 10.27 20.52
N ALA A 63 19.09 11.59 20.53
CA ALA A 63 19.34 12.44 19.37
C ALA A 63 19.95 13.77 19.79
N ASP A 64 20.97 14.23 19.06
CA ASP A 64 21.60 15.54 19.25
C ASP A 64 20.90 16.66 18.48
N THR A 65 19.72 16.38 17.90
CA THR A 65 18.92 17.32 17.10
C THR A 65 17.51 17.41 17.63
N GLN A 66 16.85 18.52 17.36
CA GLN A 66 15.43 18.69 17.67
C GLN A 66 14.59 18.28 16.46
N PHE A 67 13.42 17.70 16.72
CA PHE A 67 12.49 17.27 15.70
C PHE A 67 11.40 18.30 15.47
N ASP A 68 11.05 18.55 14.20
CA ASP A 68 9.83 19.25 13.82
C ASP A 68 8.96 18.34 12.95
N TYR A 69 7.64 18.43 13.10
CA TYR A 69 6.69 17.57 12.43
C TYR A 69 5.82 18.33 11.44
N PHE A 70 5.64 17.76 10.27
CA PHE A 70 4.69 18.21 9.25
C PHE A 70 3.65 17.11 9.00
N PRO A 71 2.36 17.39 8.88
CA PRO A 71 1.71 18.72 8.97
C PRO A 71 1.49 19.19 10.42
N PHE A 72 1.43 20.50 10.59
CA PHE A 72 1.09 21.12 11.86
C PHE A 72 0.03 22.21 11.65
N THR A 73 -0.64 22.59 12.74
CA THR A 73 -1.72 23.58 12.73
C THR A 73 -1.17 24.96 13.05
N ILE A 74 -1.56 25.97 12.29
CA ILE A 74 -1.25 27.39 12.58
C ILE A 74 -2.23 27.86 13.66
N GLU A 75 -1.73 28.58 14.67
CA GLU A 75 -2.52 29.09 15.80
C GLU A 75 -3.61 30.09 15.35
N ASP A 76 -3.22 31.09 14.56
CA ASP A 76 -4.17 32.04 13.97
C ASP A 76 -4.16 31.99 12.43
N PRO A 77 -5.12 31.29 11.81
CA PRO A 77 -5.19 31.17 10.35
C PRO A 77 -5.72 32.43 9.63
N ARG A 78 -6.10 33.49 10.37
CA ARG A 78 -6.57 34.75 9.79
C ARG A 78 -5.44 35.71 9.46
N GLN A 79 -4.26 35.50 10.04
CA GLN A 79 -3.05 36.25 9.71
C GLN A 79 -2.64 36.04 8.27
N SER A 80 -1.81 36.93 7.71
CA SER A 80 -1.18 36.69 6.42
C SER A 80 -0.35 35.39 6.44
N ALA A 81 -0.23 34.73 5.31
CA ALA A 81 0.55 33.51 5.27
C ALA A 81 2.04 33.71 5.61
N LEU A 82 2.58 34.90 5.35
CA LEU A 82 3.91 35.30 5.77
C LEU A 82 4.02 35.39 7.29
N GLU A 83 3.13 36.08 7.96
CA GLU A 83 3.10 36.19 9.42
C GLU A 83 2.92 34.82 10.08
N ALA A 84 2.02 34.00 9.54
CA ALA A 84 1.81 32.64 10.00
C ALA A 84 3.09 31.77 9.86
N ALA A 85 3.85 31.93 8.76
CA ALA A 85 5.12 31.24 8.56
C ALA A 85 6.24 31.77 9.50
N LEU A 86 6.31 33.09 9.73
CA LEU A 86 7.24 33.71 10.68
C LEU A 86 6.95 33.27 12.13
N GLY A 87 5.67 33.10 12.49
CA GLY A 87 5.29 32.55 13.79
C GLY A 87 5.82 31.13 14.04
N VAL A 88 6.04 30.35 12.98
CA VAL A 88 6.64 29.01 13.06
C VAL A 88 8.16 29.07 13.26
N CYS A 89 8.85 30.07 12.71
CA CYS A 89 10.29 30.28 12.81
C CYS A 89 10.62 31.72 13.29
N PRO A 90 10.33 32.05 14.55
CA PRO A 90 10.50 33.42 15.06
C PRO A 90 11.93 33.94 15.03
N ASP A 91 12.90 33.04 15.12
CA ASP A 91 14.34 33.40 15.09
C ASP A 91 14.90 33.48 13.64
N CYS A 92 14.09 33.24 12.65
CA CYS A 92 14.51 33.20 11.25
C CYS A 92 14.41 34.60 10.65
N PRO A 93 15.48 35.14 10.03
CA PRO A 93 15.38 36.38 9.25
C PRO A 93 14.42 36.24 8.07
N ASP A 94 13.59 37.26 7.83
CA ASP A 94 12.57 37.26 6.76
C ASP A 94 13.11 36.85 5.40
N TRP A 95 14.32 37.27 5.06
CA TRP A 95 14.94 36.97 3.76
C TRP A 95 15.21 35.47 3.56
N ILE A 96 15.45 34.70 4.63
CA ILE A 96 15.63 33.24 4.56
C ILE A 96 14.30 32.61 4.16
N LEU A 97 13.20 33.01 4.81
CA LEU A 97 11.86 32.51 4.51
C LEU A 97 11.43 32.87 3.08
N LEU A 98 11.66 34.14 2.67
CA LEU A 98 11.36 34.59 1.31
C LEU A 98 12.19 33.85 0.24
N ARG A 99 13.45 33.50 0.55
CA ARG A 99 14.26 32.63 -0.30
C ARG A 99 13.66 31.24 -0.44
N GLU A 100 13.16 30.66 0.63
CA GLU A 100 12.50 29.35 0.57
C GLU A 100 11.16 29.44 -0.19
N PHE A 101 10.40 30.52 -0.04
CA PHE A 101 9.20 30.79 -0.83
C PHE A 101 9.52 30.87 -2.34
N SER A 102 10.58 31.57 -2.70
CA SER A 102 11.03 31.66 -4.10
C SER A 102 11.35 30.29 -4.70
N LYS A 103 12.03 29.39 -3.94
CA LYS A 103 12.31 28.02 -4.38
C LYS A 103 11.04 27.20 -4.62
N LEU A 104 9.99 27.43 -3.85
CA LEU A 104 8.69 26.78 -3.99
C LEU A 104 7.73 27.54 -4.92
N LYS A 105 8.23 28.56 -5.62
CA LYS A 105 7.45 29.42 -6.55
C LYS A 105 6.16 29.95 -5.89
N ILE A 106 6.28 30.40 -4.64
CA ILE A 106 5.19 31.07 -3.92
C ILE A 106 5.28 32.56 -4.25
N GLU A 107 4.28 33.10 -4.92
CA GLU A 107 4.20 34.50 -5.35
C GLU A 107 3.89 35.42 -4.17
N GLU A 108 4.29 36.69 -4.28
CA GLU A 108 4.09 37.71 -3.26
C GLU A 108 2.60 37.89 -2.91
N GLU A 109 1.75 37.87 -3.91
CA GLU A 109 0.30 37.93 -3.76
C GLU A 109 -0.24 36.79 -2.86
N THR A 110 0.33 35.58 -3.00
CA THR A 110 -0.06 34.38 -2.25
C THR A 110 0.31 34.50 -0.78
N TYR A 111 1.55 34.88 -0.43
CA TYR A 111 1.96 34.92 0.98
C TYR A 111 1.46 36.16 1.74
N ARG A 112 0.98 37.19 1.04
CA ARG A 112 0.28 38.34 1.66
C ARG A 112 -1.18 38.06 1.96
N ARG A 113 -1.80 37.08 1.36
CA ARG A 113 -3.19 36.70 1.63
C ARG A 113 -3.34 36.06 3.01
N PRO A 114 -4.54 36.16 3.66
CA PRO A 114 -4.83 35.41 4.87
C PRO A 114 -4.65 33.91 4.64
N TYR A 115 -3.95 33.22 5.56
CA TYR A 115 -3.62 31.81 5.44
C TYR A 115 -4.86 30.92 5.21
N ILE A 116 -5.99 31.31 5.84
CA ILE A 116 -7.26 30.58 5.70
C ILE A 116 -7.81 30.59 4.26
N THR A 117 -7.44 31.57 3.43
CA THR A 117 -7.92 31.70 2.04
C THR A 117 -7.10 30.91 1.05
N LEU A 118 -5.98 30.35 1.47
CA LEU A 118 -5.08 29.59 0.61
C LEU A 118 -5.61 28.20 0.32
N SER A 119 -5.36 27.71 -0.88
CA SER A 119 -5.56 26.32 -1.23
C SER A 119 -4.71 25.39 -0.36
N LEU A 120 -5.12 24.14 -0.20
CA LEU A 120 -4.37 23.17 0.60
C LEU A 120 -2.94 22.96 0.06
N GLY A 121 -2.75 23.01 -1.25
CA GLY A 121 -1.43 22.92 -1.89
C GLY A 121 -0.54 24.13 -1.60
N GLU A 122 -1.08 25.36 -1.60
CA GLU A 122 -0.34 26.57 -1.21
C GLU A 122 0.05 26.51 0.28
N ARG A 123 -0.87 26.08 1.15
CA ARG A 123 -0.59 25.87 2.59
C ARG A 123 0.56 24.89 2.79
N THR A 124 0.53 23.74 2.12
CA THR A 124 1.60 22.73 2.17
C THR A 124 2.97 23.34 1.83
N LYS A 125 3.06 24.11 0.74
CA LYS A 125 4.30 24.77 0.33
C LYS A 125 4.80 25.78 1.37
N ILE A 126 3.92 26.60 1.93
CA ILE A 126 4.26 27.60 2.95
C ILE A 126 4.74 26.94 4.23
N LEU A 127 4.04 25.88 4.71
CA LEU A 127 4.45 25.17 5.92
C LEU A 127 5.81 24.47 5.76
N LEU A 128 6.05 23.83 4.61
CA LEU A 128 7.35 23.22 4.31
C LEU A 128 8.47 24.28 4.24
N ALA A 129 8.23 25.43 3.60
CA ALA A 129 9.19 26.51 3.57
C ALA A 129 9.55 27.03 4.99
N ALA A 130 8.55 27.21 5.85
CA ALA A 130 8.73 27.66 7.23
C ALA A 130 9.55 26.64 8.06
N LEU A 131 9.30 25.34 7.89
CA LEU A 131 10.09 24.31 8.60
C LEU A 131 11.53 24.25 8.11
N PHE A 132 11.78 24.33 6.80
CA PHE A 132 13.14 24.30 6.26
C PHE A 132 13.90 25.65 6.37
N ALA A 133 13.24 26.70 6.83
CA ALA A 133 13.89 27.94 7.22
C ALA A 133 14.56 27.88 8.60
N LYS A 134 14.13 26.95 9.47
CA LYS A 134 14.75 26.69 10.78
C LYS A 134 16.12 26.03 10.62
N GLU A 135 17.06 26.40 11.44
CA GLU A 135 18.38 25.77 11.52
C GLU A 135 18.42 24.62 12.52
N ASN A 136 19.31 23.65 12.29
CA ASN A 136 19.60 22.54 13.20
C ASN A 136 18.35 21.72 13.59
N ARG A 137 17.44 21.49 12.65
CA ARG A 137 16.23 20.69 12.84
C ARG A 137 16.26 19.45 11.94
N PHE A 138 15.76 18.35 12.48
CA PHE A 138 15.50 17.14 11.71
C PHE A 138 13.99 17.02 11.47
N LEU A 139 13.57 17.01 10.20
CA LEU A 139 12.16 17.12 9.87
C LEU A 139 11.49 15.76 9.72
N LEU A 140 10.32 15.63 10.33
CA LEU A 140 9.44 14.48 10.22
C LEU A 140 8.24 14.86 9.36
N ILE A 141 8.25 14.42 8.09
CA ILE A 141 7.30 14.86 7.06
C ILE A 141 6.33 13.71 6.77
N ASP A 142 5.06 13.89 7.13
CA ASP A 142 4.00 12.87 6.97
C ASP A 142 3.04 13.30 5.87
N GLU A 143 3.04 12.57 4.74
CA GLU A 143 2.15 12.71 3.58
C GLU A 143 2.04 14.14 3.00
N PRO A 144 3.14 14.80 2.62
CA PRO A 144 3.11 16.16 2.07
C PRO A 144 2.49 16.22 0.66
N THR A 145 2.32 15.08 0.00
CA THR A 145 1.77 14.98 -1.36
C THR A 145 0.25 15.00 -1.40
N ASN A 146 -0.42 14.86 -0.25
CA ASN A 146 -1.86 15.00 -0.15
C ASN A 146 -2.28 16.40 -0.58
N HIS A 147 -3.31 16.50 -1.43
CA HIS A 147 -3.84 17.77 -1.97
C HIS A 147 -2.93 18.53 -2.95
N LEU A 148 -1.76 17.98 -3.32
CA LEU A 148 -0.92 18.55 -4.36
C LEU A 148 -1.31 18.00 -5.73
N ASP A 149 -1.45 18.87 -6.72
CA ASP A 149 -1.53 18.47 -8.12
C ASP A 149 -0.14 18.02 -8.64
N GLN A 150 -0.13 17.43 -9.82
CA GLN A 150 1.08 16.85 -10.39
C GLN A 150 2.26 17.85 -10.56
N PRO A 151 2.04 19.10 -11.06
CA PRO A 151 3.10 20.10 -11.11
C PRO A 151 3.62 20.49 -9.73
N ALA A 152 2.75 20.64 -8.73
CA ALA A 152 3.14 20.98 -7.36
C ALA A 152 3.92 19.85 -6.70
N ARG A 153 3.54 18.56 -6.92
CA ARG A 153 4.30 17.39 -6.43
C ARG A 153 5.74 17.38 -6.98
N ARG A 154 5.91 17.65 -8.27
CA ARG A 154 7.24 17.75 -8.90
C ARG A 154 8.07 18.87 -8.27
N LEU A 155 7.48 20.04 -8.12
CA LEU A 155 8.14 21.21 -7.53
C LEU A 155 8.60 20.95 -6.09
N VAL A 156 7.71 20.40 -5.24
CA VAL A 156 8.03 20.06 -3.84
C VAL A 156 9.06 18.94 -3.79
N GLY A 157 8.98 17.94 -4.67
CA GLY A 157 9.98 16.88 -4.78
C GLY A 157 11.37 17.41 -5.11
N ASP A 158 11.49 18.31 -6.09
CA ASP A 158 12.77 18.97 -6.46
C ASP A 158 13.29 19.83 -5.31
N TYR A 159 12.41 20.51 -4.60
CA TYR A 159 12.74 21.29 -3.41
C TYR A 159 13.33 20.39 -2.30
N LEU A 160 12.67 19.27 -1.98
CA LEU A 160 13.14 18.33 -0.96
C LEU A 160 14.44 17.61 -1.40
N ALA A 161 14.61 17.34 -2.69
CA ALA A 161 15.85 16.78 -3.23
C ALA A 161 17.08 17.65 -2.92
N GLY A 162 16.90 18.97 -2.84
CA GLY A 162 17.92 19.94 -2.45
C GLY A 162 18.13 20.10 -0.94
N LYS A 163 17.37 19.42 -0.11
CA LYS A 163 17.43 19.48 1.37
C LYS A 163 18.10 18.23 1.94
N GLN A 164 18.39 18.26 3.25
CA GLN A 164 18.97 17.15 4.00
C GLN A 164 18.30 17.05 5.37
N GLY A 165 18.43 15.89 6.04
CA GLY A 165 18.00 15.71 7.40
C GLY A 165 16.48 15.62 7.58
N PHE A 166 15.86 14.62 6.96
CA PHE A 166 14.43 14.39 7.15
C PHE A 166 14.02 12.92 7.03
N ILE A 167 12.92 12.58 7.68
CA ILE A 167 12.14 11.37 7.39
C ILE A 167 10.89 11.77 6.64
N LEU A 168 10.63 11.12 5.52
CA LEU A 168 9.48 11.36 4.65
C LEU A 168 8.58 10.12 4.59
N VAL A 169 7.34 10.26 5.00
CA VAL A 169 6.27 9.30 4.71
C VAL A 169 5.52 9.79 3.49
N SER A 170 5.44 8.98 2.45
CA SER A 170 4.61 9.28 1.29
C SER A 170 4.14 8.00 0.61
N HIS A 171 2.96 8.05 0.01
CA HIS A 171 2.40 7.01 -0.84
C HIS A 171 2.65 7.25 -2.34
N ASP A 172 3.41 8.29 -2.68
CA ASP A 172 3.81 8.62 -4.05
C ASP A 172 5.22 8.12 -4.35
N ARG A 173 5.32 7.11 -5.23
CA ARG A 173 6.60 6.46 -5.59
C ARG A 173 7.53 7.39 -6.34
N ALA A 174 7.00 8.15 -7.30
CA ALA A 174 7.77 9.09 -8.08
C ALA A 174 8.34 10.22 -7.19
N PHE A 175 7.57 10.62 -6.19
CA PHE A 175 7.99 11.59 -5.20
C PHE A 175 9.11 11.05 -4.30
N LEU A 176 8.96 9.83 -3.76
CA LEU A 176 10.00 9.16 -2.98
C LEU A 176 11.29 8.98 -3.79
N ASP A 177 11.19 8.50 -5.04
CA ASP A 177 12.36 8.30 -5.90
C ASP A 177 13.13 9.58 -6.17
N ARG A 178 12.42 10.72 -6.20
CA ARG A 178 13.02 12.03 -6.49
C ARG A 178 13.79 12.62 -5.31
N CYS A 179 13.32 12.41 -4.09
CA CYS A 179 13.81 13.16 -2.93
C CYS A 179 14.45 12.32 -1.83
N THR A 180 14.45 10.98 -1.92
CA THR A 180 15.07 10.13 -0.88
C THR A 180 16.32 9.43 -1.38
N ASP A 181 17.27 9.19 -0.46
CA ASP A 181 18.52 8.47 -0.69
C ASP A 181 18.66 7.20 0.18
N HIS A 182 17.77 7.04 1.15
CA HIS A 182 17.65 5.85 1.99
C HIS A 182 16.17 5.50 2.18
N ILE A 183 15.86 4.22 2.29
CA ILE A 183 14.50 3.73 2.57
C ILE A 183 14.51 2.94 3.87
N LEU A 184 13.64 3.35 4.80
CA LEU A 184 13.31 2.61 6.01
C LEU A 184 11.98 1.89 5.80
N SER A 185 12.03 0.56 5.75
CA SER A 185 10.83 -0.26 5.59
C SER A 185 10.35 -0.85 6.91
N ILE A 186 9.06 -0.68 7.22
CA ILE A 186 8.40 -1.33 8.36
C ILE A 186 7.74 -2.61 7.87
N ASN A 187 8.41 -3.75 8.15
CA ASN A 187 7.87 -5.08 7.90
C ASN A 187 7.28 -5.67 9.19
N PRO A 188 6.43 -6.73 9.12
CA PRO A 188 5.84 -7.37 10.30
C PRO A 188 6.86 -7.87 11.33
N SER A 189 8.03 -8.27 10.88
CA SER A 189 9.08 -8.91 11.70
C SER A 189 10.29 -8.01 11.96
N GLU A 190 10.51 -6.96 11.17
CA GLU A 190 11.75 -6.20 11.24
C GLU A 190 11.65 -4.82 10.57
N LEU A 191 12.39 -3.84 11.11
CA LEU A 191 12.68 -2.59 10.42
C LEU A 191 14.04 -2.69 9.72
N GLN A 192 14.06 -2.35 8.43
CA GLN A 192 15.30 -2.40 7.65
C GLN A 192 15.55 -1.05 6.98
N ILE A 193 16.78 -0.55 7.11
CA ILE A 193 17.27 0.59 6.32
C ILE A 193 18.07 0.07 5.14
N GLN A 194 17.76 0.58 3.96
CA GLN A 194 18.49 0.30 2.74
C GLN A 194 18.88 1.61 2.06
N LYS A 195 20.15 1.71 1.65
CA LYS A 195 20.63 2.81 0.82
C LYS A 195 20.05 2.73 -0.58
N GLY A 196 19.59 3.84 -1.09
CA GLY A 196 18.98 3.98 -2.40
C GLY A 196 17.59 4.60 -2.34
N ASN A 197 16.97 4.81 -3.49
CA ASN A 197 15.62 5.32 -3.62
C ASN A 197 14.58 4.19 -3.55
N PHE A 198 13.28 4.54 -3.62
CA PHE A 198 12.19 3.57 -3.53
C PHE A 198 12.26 2.51 -4.64
N SER A 199 12.54 2.87 -5.87
CA SER A 199 12.63 1.94 -7.01
C SER A 199 13.73 0.89 -6.80
N SER A 200 14.92 1.30 -6.33
CA SER A 200 16.01 0.37 -6.03
C SER A 200 15.68 -0.56 -4.86
N TRP A 201 15.03 -0.04 -3.83
CA TRP A 201 14.52 -0.84 -2.71
C TRP A 201 13.47 -1.85 -3.18
N GLN A 202 12.50 -1.42 -3.99
CA GLN A 202 11.44 -2.29 -4.52
C GLN A 202 12.01 -3.44 -5.36
N GLU A 203 12.99 -3.16 -6.21
CA GLU A 203 13.64 -4.20 -7.03
C GLU A 203 14.39 -5.22 -6.16
N ASN A 204 15.13 -4.76 -5.15
CA ASN A 204 15.81 -5.64 -4.21
C ASN A 204 14.83 -6.49 -3.42
N LYS A 205 13.74 -5.89 -2.91
CA LYS A 205 12.67 -6.62 -2.21
C LYS A 205 12.04 -7.68 -3.11
N ARG A 206 11.75 -7.34 -4.37
CA ARG A 206 11.19 -8.30 -5.34
C ARG A 206 12.13 -9.48 -5.58
N ARG A 207 13.44 -9.22 -5.72
CA ARG A 207 14.45 -10.31 -5.88
C ARG A 207 14.50 -11.19 -4.65
N GLN A 208 14.48 -10.59 -3.47
CA GLN A 208 14.43 -11.32 -2.20
C GLN A 208 13.19 -12.19 -2.10
N ASP A 209 11.99 -11.63 -2.37
CA ASP A 209 10.73 -12.37 -2.32
C ASP A 209 10.71 -13.53 -3.33
N GLN A 210 11.24 -13.34 -4.55
CA GLN A 210 11.36 -14.41 -5.54
C GLN A 210 12.33 -15.52 -5.08
N PHE A 211 13.45 -15.16 -4.45
CA PHE A 211 14.38 -16.11 -3.88
C PHE A 211 13.74 -16.92 -2.75
N GLU A 212 13.07 -16.27 -1.81
CA GLU A 212 12.37 -16.91 -0.69
C GLU A 212 11.24 -17.84 -1.17
N LEU A 213 10.47 -17.43 -2.19
CA LEU A 213 9.47 -18.28 -2.83
C LEU A 213 10.10 -19.54 -3.44
N SER A 214 11.20 -19.39 -4.19
CA SER A 214 11.89 -20.52 -4.81
C SER A 214 12.45 -21.51 -3.76
N GLN A 215 12.93 -20.99 -2.64
CA GLN A 215 13.37 -21.77 -1.49
C GLN A 215 12.21 -22.52 -0.84
N SER A 216 11.10 -21.83 -0.60
CA SER A 216 9.88 -22.42 -0.04
C SER A 216 9.33 -23.56 -0.91
N GLU A 217 9.38 -23.43 -2.24
CA GLU A 217 8.99 -24.52 -3.16
C GLU A 217 9.95 -25.73 -3.10
N LYS A 218 11.26 -25.49 -2.98
CA LYS A 218 12.24 -26.57 -2.80
C LYS A 218 11.98 -27.33 -1.50
N LEU A 219 11.80 -26.60 -0.40
CA LEU A 219 11.45 -27.18 0.92
C LEU A 219 10.14 -27.96 0.88
N LYS A 220 9.13 -27.46 0.16
CA LYS A 220 7.84 -28.17 -0.02
C LYS A 220 8.04 -29.52 -0.71
N LYS A 221 8.88 -29.58 -1.75
CA LYS A 221 9.24 -30.85 -2.45
C LYS A 221 10.02 -31.80 -1.53
N GLU A 222 10.95 -31.24 -0.76
CA GLU A 222 11.73 -32.04 0.21
C GLU A 222 10.87 -32.61 1.34
N ILE A 223 10.00 -31.81 1.93
CA ILE A 223 9.02 -32.26 2.93
C ILE A 223 8.15 -33.40 2.39
N GLY A 224 7.69 -33.29 1.14
CA GLY A 224 6.94 -34.36 0.46
C GLY A 224 7.73 -35.64 0.32
N ARG A 225 9.02 -35.55 -0.11
CA ARG A 225 9.92 -36.72 -0.21
C ARG A 225 10.19 -37.36 1.16
N LEU A 226 10.51 -36.55 2.17
CA LEU A 226 10.77 -37.04 3.52
C LEU A 226 9.54 -37.70 4.15
N SER A 227 8.35 -37.12 3.94
CA SER A 227 7.08 -37.70 4.38
C SER A 227 6.81 -39.07 3.75
N SER A 228 7.01 -39.19 2.43
CA SER A 228 6.84 -40.46 1.71
C SER A 228 7.85 -41.53 2.19
N ALA A 229 9.12 -41.14 2.34
CA ALA A 229 10.16 -42.03 2.81
C ALA A 229 9.95 -42.48 4.27
N ALA A 230 9.51 -41.59 5.15
CA ALA A 230 9.17 -41.91 6.53
C ALA A 230 7.99 -42.90 6.62
N ARG A 231 6.93 -42.67 5.83
CA ARG A 231 5.79 -43.60 5.74
C ARG A 231 6.20 -44.97 5.24
N GLN A 232 7.00 -45.06 4.18
CA GLN A 232 7.50 -46.34 3.66
C GLN A 232 8.37 -47.09 4.71
N ALA A 233 9.28 -46.37 5.37
CA ALA A 233 10.15 -46.94 6.39
C ALA A 233 9.34 -47.47 7.58
N SER A 234 8.30 -46.72 8.00
CA SER A 234 7.36 -47.15 9.07
C SER A 234 6.54 -48.36 8.66
N GLN A 235 5.98 -48.37 7.45
CA GLN A 235 5.21 -49.52 6.94
C GLN A 235 6.09 -50.80 6.84
N TRP A 236 7.33 -50.65 6.37
CA TRP A 236 8.25 -51.78 6.31
C TRP A 236 8.63 -52.28 7.70
N ALA A 237 8.91 -51.35 8.64
CA ALA A 237 9.17 -51.78 10.03
C ALA A 237 7.97 -52.55 10.61
N GLY A 238 6.74 -52.08 10.37
CA GLY A 238 5.53 -52.79 10.79
C GLY A 238 5.30 -54.17 10.12
N ARG A 239 5.70 -54.31 8.83
CA ARG A 239 5.67 -55.61 8.14
C ARG A 239 6.71 -56.59 8.75
N VAL A 240 7.94 -56.16 8.93
CA VAL A 240 9.00 -56.99 9.57
C VAL A 240 8.65 -57.37 10.99
N GLU A 241 7.97 -56.50 11.76
CA GLU A 241 7.48 -56.79 13.10
C GLU A 241 6.35 -57.86 13.10
N ARG A 242 5.43 -57.80 12.11
CA ARG A 242 4.39 -58.81 11.92
C ARG A 242 4.95 -60.19 11.53
N GLU A 243 6.00 -60.22 10.66
CA GLU A 243 6.70 -61.44 10.28
C GLU A 243 7.31 -62.15 11.51
N LYS A 244 7.72 -61.41 12.55
CA LYS A 244 8.21 -61.96 13.83
C LYS A 244 7.18 -62.85 14.54
N TYR A 245 5.87 -62.57 14.34
CA TYR A 245 4.73 -63.31 14.92
C TYR A 245 3.93 -64.12 13.89
N GLY A 246 4.36 -64.10 12.59
CA GLY A 246 3.65 -64.75 11.51
C GLY A 246 3.78 -66.29 11.49
N SER A 247 2.83 -66.94 10.83
CA SER A 247 2.48 -68.34 10.95
C SER A 247 3.47 -69.36 10.47
N GLN A 248 3.40 -70.53 11.07
CA GLN A 248 4.13 -71.76 10.93
C GLN A 248 3.96 -72.51 9.58
N SER A 249 3.96 -71.89 8.44
CA SER A 249 3.74 -72.62 7.19
C SER A 249 4.99 -73.20 6.53
N SER A 250 6.19 -72.97 7.09
CA SER A 250 7.47 -73.46 6.50
C SER A 250 8.41 -74.25 7.44
N GLY A 251 7.95 -74.69 8.62
CA GLY A 251 8.70 -75.58 9.52
C GLY A 251 9.96 -74.98 10.21
N LEU A 252 10.46 -73.87 9.77
CA LEU A 252 11.59 -73.16 10.35
C LEU A 252 11.11 -72.00 11.23
N ARG A 253 11.51 -71.95 12.51
CA ARG A 253 11.20 -70.80 13.39
C ARG A 253 11.95 -69.58 12.94
N PRO A 254 11.27 -68.43 12.68
CA PRO A 254 11.97 -67.20 12.31
C PRO A 254 12.90 -66.74 13.43
N ASP A 255 14.10 -66.29 13.06
CA ASP A 255 15.03 -65.69 14.03
C ASP A 255 14.47 -64.35 14.53
N ARG A 256 13.79 -64.42 15.69
CA ARG A 256 13.12 -63.29 16.35
C ARG A 256 14.10 -62.18 16.73
N GLY A 257 15.38 -62.53 17.04
CA GLY A 257 16.41 -61.57 17.38
C GLY A 257 16.82 -60.72 16.17
N TYR A 258 17.07 -61.37 15.05
CA TYR A 258 17.43 -60.70 13.79
C TYR A 258 16.28 -59.82 13.26
N LEU A 259 15.06 -60.34 13.24
CA LEU A 259 13.86 -59.59 12.79
C LEU A 259 13.59 -58.39 13.70
N GLY A 260 13.72 -58.54 15.03
CA GLY A 260 13.59 -57.43 15.97
C GLY A 260 14.63 -56.33 15.78
N HIS A 261 15.91 -56.75 15.57
CA HIS A 261 16.97 -55.78 15.28
C HIS A 261 16.74 -55.03 13.94
N LYS A 262 16.30 -55.73 12.89
CA LYS A 262 15.96 -55.16 11.58
C LYS A 262 14.80 -54.17 11.67
N SER A 263 13.71 -54.53 12.40
CA SER A 263 12.59 -53.65 12.67
C SER A 263 13.01 -52.40 13.45
N ALA A 264 13.78 -52.54 14.52
CA ALA A 264 14.29 -51.44 15.33
C ALA A 264 15.17 -50.46 14.49
N LYS A 265 16.05 -51.02 13.61
CA LYS A 265 16.85 -50.19 12.68
C LYS A 265 16.02 -49.40 11.70
N MET A 266 14.93 -50.01 11.17
CA MET A 266 13.99 -49.30 10.27
C MET A 266 13.20 -48.23 10.99
N MET A 267 12.72 -48.51 12.24
CA MET A 267 12.05 -47.51 13.07
C MET A 267 12.95 -46.34 13.42
N LYS A 268 14.22 -46.58 13.76
CA LYS A 268 15.22 -45.53 13.97
C LYS A 268 15.42 -44.67 12.72
N ARG A 269 15.46 -45.29 11.52
CA ARG A 269 15.51 -44.58 10.25
C ARG A 269 14.25 -43.74 9.99
N ALA A 270 13.04 -44.28 10.22
CA ALA A 270 11.78 -43.59 10.10
C ALA A 270 11.74 -42.34 11.01
N LYS A 271 12.14 -42.51 12.29
CA LYS A 271 12.21 -41.41 13.26
C LYS A 271 13.21 -40.32 12.85
N ALA A 272 14.37 -40.67 12.33
CA ALA A 272 15.36 -39.70 11.80
C ALA A 272 14.82 -38.92 10.58
N LEU A 273 14.08 -39.58 9.68
CA LEU A 273 13.44 -38.92 8.53
C LEU A 273 12.32 -37.97 9.00
N GLU A 274 11.56 -38.35 10.03
CA GLU A 274 10.51 -37.52 10.62
C GLU A 274 11.10 -36.25 11.29
N THR A 275 12.22 -36.39 12.01
CA THR A 275 12.93 -35.24 12.60
C THR A 275 13.35 -34.26 11.50
N ARG A 276 14.01 -34.75 10.43
CA ARG A 276 14.39 -33.91 9.29
C ARG A 276 13.20 -33.23 8.61
N ARG A 277 12.06 -33.92 8.54
CA ARG A 277 10.82 -33.32 8.01
C ARG A 277 10.33 -32.17 8.89
N LEU A 278 10.40 -32.34 10.21
CA LEU A 278 10.01 -31.28 11.16
C LEU A 278 10.93 -30.07 11.09
N ASP A 279 12.24 -30.30 10.93
CA ASP A 279 13.22 -29.23 10.77
C ASP A 279 12.97 -28.46 9.47
N ALA A 280 12.74 -29.15 8.35
CA ALA A 280 12.40 -28.53 7.06
C ALA A 280 11.05 -27.79 7.09
N LEU A 281 10.07 -28.26 7.90
CA LEU A 281 8.81 -27.54 8.13
C LEU A 281 9.04 -26.23 8.88
N ARG A 282 9.85 -26.24 9.95
CA ARG A 282 10.20 -25.05 10.71
C ARG A 282 10.91 -24.01 9.83
N GLU A 283 11.91 -24.43 9.08
CA GLU A 283 12.62 -23.56 8.13
C GLU A 283 11.66 -22.93 7.11
N LYS A 284 10.72 -23.73 6.58
CA LYS A 284 9.70 -23.21 5.67
C LYS A 284 8.76 -22.21 6.35
N GLU A 285 8.36 -22.45 7.60
CA GLU A 285 7.50 -21.55 8.36
C GLU A 285 8.22 -20.22 8.64
N GLU A 286 9.52 -20.24 8.93
CA GLU A 286 10.34 -19.04 9.13
C GLU A 286 10.45 -18.22 7.84
N LEU A 287 10.72 -18.85 6.71
CA LEU A 287 10.75 -18.20 5.39
C LEU A 287 9.40 -17.56 5.05
N LEU A 288 8.28 -18.23 5.35
CA LEU A 288 6.95 -17.73 5.06
C LEU A 288 6.49 -16.60 5.98
N LYS A 289 7.12 -16.39 7.15
CA LYS A 289 6.83 -15.23 8.02
C LYS A 289 7.24 -13.91 7.37
N SER A 290 8.28 -13.92 6.54
CA SER A 290 8.76 -12.76 5.81
C SER A 290 7.97 -12.49 4.54
N LEU A 291 7.35 -13.55 3.97
CA LEU A 291 6.53 -13.45 2.76
C LEU A 291 5.08 -13.11 3.11
N GLU A 292 4.59 -12.04 2.58
CA GLU A 292 3.16 -11.76 2.62
C GLU A 292 2.44 -12.77 1.73
N HIS A 293 1.55 -13.59 2.33
CA HIS A 293 0.78 -14.60 1.61
C HIS A 293 0.03 -14.00 0.42
N THR A 294 0.46 -14.34 -0.78
CA THR A 294 -0.22 -14.00 -2.03
C THR A 294 -1.14 -15.18 -2.40
N GLU A 295 -2.41 -15.10 -2.02
CA GLU A 295 -3.44 -15.92 -2.66
C GLU A 295 -3.59 -15.46 -4.12
N ASP A 296 -3.74 -16.37 -5.06
CA ASP A 296 -3.96 -16.09 -6.50
C ASP A 296 -5.37 -15.54 -6.72
N LEU A 297 -5.59 -14.29 -6.36
CA LEU A 297 -6.84 -13.59 -6.63
C LEU A 297 -6.82 -13.07 -8.07
N ARG A 298 -7.93 -13.25 -8.79
CA ARG A 298 -8.07 -12.84 -10.18
C ARG A 298 -9.31 -11.97 -10.35
N ILE A 299 -9.18 -10.90 -11.11
CA ILE A 299 -10.35 -10.15 -11.59
C ILE A 299 -11.06 -11.00 -12.65
N ARG A 300 -12.38 -10.96 -12.65
CA ARG A 300 -13.23 -11.69 -13.62
C ARG A 300 -14.06 -10.69 -14.45
N PRO A 301 -13.44 -9.94 -15.39
CA PRO A 301 -14.19 -9.03 -16.23
C PRO A 301 -15.15 -9.83 -17.12
N LEU A 302 -16.35 -9.27 -17.35
CA LEU A 302 -17.28 -9.86 -18.30
C LEU A 302 -16.79 -9.62 -19.72
N PRO A 303 -16.84 -10.64 -20.60
CA PRO A 303 -16.52 -10.46 -22.00
C PRO A 303 -17.61 -9.63 -22.69
N PHE A 304 -17.20 -8.67 -23.50
CA PHE A 304 -18.11 -7.86 -24.31
C PHE A 304 -17.97 -8.20 -25.78
N SER A 305 -19.07 -8.55 -26.43
CA SER A 305 -19.08 -9.00 -27.84
C SER A 305 -19.14 -7.84 -28.84
N GLY A 306 -19.43 -6.62 -28.39
CA GLY A 306 -19.50 -5.43 -29.25
C GLY A 306 -18.12 -4.84 -29.52
N ARG A 307 -18.01 -4.02 -30.58
CA ARG A 307 -16.77 -3.32 -30.92
C ARG A 307 -16.46 -2.17 -29.96
N ARG A 308 -17.50 -1.49 -29.46
CA ARG A 308 -17.37 -0.32 -28.55
C ARG A 308 -18.35 -0.45 -27.40
N LEU A 309 -17.90 -0.16 -26.20
CA LEU A 309 -18.75 -0.10 -25.00
C LEU A 309 -19.47 1.24 -24.89
N ALA A 310 -18.74 2.32 -25.12
CA ALA A 310 -19.27 3.68 -25.12
C ALA A 310 -18.46 4.60 -26.02
N GLU A 311 -19.05 5.69 -26.49
CA GLU A 311 -18.42 6.73 -27.30
C GLU A 311 -18.97 8.10 -26.90
N LEU A 312 -18.06 9.03 -26.64
CA LEU A 312 -18.33 10.45 -26.41
C LEU A 312 -17.88 11.24 -27.65
N LYS A 313 -18.73 12.14 -28.17
CA LYS A 313 -18.40 13.06 -29.28
C LYS A 313 -18.77 14.47 -28.90
N GLU A 314 -17.77 15.32 -28.85
CA GLU A 314 -17.92 16.76 -28.54
C GLU A 314 -18.73 17.02 -27.27
N VAL A 315 -18.56 16.19 -26.26
CA VAL A 315 -19.31 16.26 -25.02
C VAL A 315 -18.83 17.41 -24.16
N SER A 316 -19.74 18.30 -23.78
CA SER A 316 -19.49 19.39 -22.82
C SER A 316 -20.49 19.26 -21.68
N ILE A 317 -20.02 19.25 -20.43
CA ILE A 317 -20.83 19.06 -19.21
C ILE A 317 -20.95 20.39 -18.48
N GLN A 318 -22.17 20.71 -18.02
CA GLN A 318 -22.48 21.96 -17.34
C GLN A 318 -23.21 21.72 -16.01
N TYR A 319 -22.87 22.51 -14.99
CA TYR A 319 -23.56 22.61 -13.71
C TYR A 319 -24.11 24.04 -13.55
N GLY A 320 -25.36 24.23 -13.93
CA GLY A 320 -25.93 25.59 -14.02
C GLY A 320 -25.11 26.44 -15.00
N ASN A 321 -24.54 27.53 -14.52
CA ASN A 321 -23.73 28.46 -15.35
C ASN A 321 -22.22 28.04 -15.44
N LEU A 322 -21.81 27.01 -14.69
CA LEU A 322 -20.41 26.57 -14.67
C LEU A 322 -20.21 25.41 -15.65
N THR A 323 -19.29 25.59 -16.60
CA THR A 323 -18.86 24.53 -17.51
C THR A 323 -17.76 23.71 -16.86
N ALA A 324 -18.02 22.43 -16.60
CA ALA A 324 -17.05 21.51 -16.00
C ALA A 324 -16.01 21.02 -17.01
N CYS A 325 -16.43 20.65 -18.24
CA CYS A 325 -15.52 20.30 -19.34
C CYS A 325 -16.15 20.64 -20.68
N LYS A 326 -15.32 20.79 -21.74
CA LYS A 326 -15.76 21.15 -23.08
C LYS A 326 -15.15 20.22 -24.15
N GLY A 327 -15.98 19.80 -25.12
CA GLY A 327 -15.55 19.17 -26.37
C GLY A 327 -14.86 17.82 -26.21
N VAL A 328 -15.21 17.06 -25.17
CA VAL A 328 -14.57 15.77 -24.87
C VAL A 328 -15.01 14.71 -25.86
N SER A 329 -14.02 14.09 -26.55
CA SER A 329 -14.28 13.08 -27.58
C SER A 329 -13.35 11.88 -27.41
N PHE A 330 -13.88 10.70 -27.11
CA PHE A 330 -13.14 9.44 -27.08
C PHE A 330 -14.10 8.23 -27.14
N ALA A 331 -13.56 7.09 -27.52
CA ALA A 331 -14.29 5.81 -27.55
C ALA A 331 -13.63 4.80 -26.61
N ILE A 332 -14.46 3.97 -25.98
CA ILE A 332 -14.08 2.89 -25.08
C ILE A 332 -14.29 1.56 -25.79
N GLU A 333 -13.21 0.85 -26.06
CA GLU A 333 -13.21 -0.48 -26.68
C GLU A 333 -12.89 -1.57 -25.65
N PRO A 334 -13.26 -2.84 -25.89
CA PRO A 334 -12.94 -3.93 -24.98
C PRO A 334 -11.43 -4.02 -24.68
N GLY A 335 -11.06 -4.08 -23.39
CA GLY A 335 -9.67 -4.15 -22.95
C GLY A 335 -8.95 -2.80 -22.87
N ASP A 336 -9.58 -1.69 -23.24
CA ASP A 336 -9.04 -0.35 -23.07
C ASP A 336 -8.91 -0.03 -21.57
N ARG A 337 -7.78 0.57 -21.22
CA ARG A 337 -7.55 1.18 -19.89
C ARG A 337 -7.23 2.65 -20.13
N ILE A 338 -8.24 3.50 -19.96
CA ILE A 338 -8.19 4.92 -20.30
C ILE A 338 -7.97 5.74 -19.04
N VAL A 339 -6.89 6.51 -18.99
CA VAL A 339 -6.68 7.51 -17.93
C VAL A 339 -7.21 8.87 -18.37
N LEU A 340 -8.05 9.49 -17.52
CA LEU A 340 -8.49 10.88 -17.70
C LEU A 340 -7.50 11.80 -16.97
N GLN A 341 -6.83 12.69 -17.72
CA GLN A 341 -5.82 13.62 -17.22
C GLN A 341 -6.34 15.05 -17.31
N GLY A 342 -5.87 15.93 -16.44
CA GLY A 342 -6.22 17.36 -16.43
C GLY A 342 -6.08 17.96 -15.04
N LYS A 343 -6.15 19.30 -14.96
CA LYS A 343 -6.09 20.06 -13.70
C LYS A 343 -7.25 19.71 -12.76
N ASN A 344 -7.10 20.01 -11.49
CA ASN A 344 -8.23 19.89 -10.56
C ASN A 344 -9.38 20.80 -11.01
N GLY A 345 -10.60 20.27 -10.99
CA GLY A 345 -11.78 20.99 -11.50
C GLY A 345 -12.00 20.90 -13.01
N SER A 346 -11.18 20.19 -13.81
CA SER A 346 -11.38 20.07 -15.27
C SER A 346 -12.51 19.13 -15.71
N GLY A 347 -13.33 18.62 -14.76
CA GLY A 347 -14.50 17.81 -15.08
C GLY A 347 -14.27 16.30 -15.19
N LYS A 348 -13.10 15.78 -14.77
CA LYS A 348 -12.77 14.33 -14.82
C LYS A 348 -13.83 13.45 -14.18
N SER A 349 -14.20 13.76 -12.93
CA SER A 349 -15.25 13.03 -12.20
C SER A 349 -16.63 13.20 -12.85
N SER A 350 -16.88 14.35 -13.48
CA SER A 350 -18.16 14.58 -14.20
C SER A 350 -18.28 13.67 -15.43
N VAL A 351 -17.18 13.43 -16.15
CA VAL A 351 -17.14 12.47 -17.27
C VAL A 351 -17.42 11.05 -16.78
N LEU A 352 -16.83 10.63 -15.65
CA LEU A 352 -17.10 9.31 -15.06
C LEU A 352 -18.58 9.16 -14.64
N LYS A 353 -19.16 10.19 -14.01
CA LYS A 353 -20.58 10.21 -13.62
C LYS A 353 -21.51 10.16 -14.83
N LEU A 354 -21.17 10.86 -15.90
CA LEU A 354 -21.93 10.81 -17.16
C LEU A 354 -21.90 9.39 -17.77
N LEU A 355 -20.73 8.76 -17.80
CA LEU A 355 -20.59 7.37 -18.23
C LEU A 355 -21.36 6.38 -17.35
N LEU A 356 -21.42 6.63 -16.04
CA LEU A 356 -22.22 5.85 -15.09
C LEU A 356 -23.72 5.97 -15.40
N GLY A 357 -24.15 7.08 -15.98
CA GLY A 357 -25.55 7.36 -16.34
C GLY A 357 -26.24 8.28 -15.35
N GLU A 358 -25.49 9.07 -14.57
CA GLU A 358 -26.09 10.11 -13.75
C GLU A 358 -26.72 11.19 -14.65
N ALA A 359 -27.88 11.75 -14.21
CA ALA A 359 -28.59 12.79 -14.93
C ALA A 359 -27.82 14.12 -14.85
N LEU A 360 -26.93 14.37 -15.78
CA LEU A 360 -26.14 15.59 -15.91
C LEU A 360 -26.58 16.37 -17.16
N SER A 361 -26.54 17.71 -17.06
CA SER A 361 -26.74 18.58 -18.21
C SER A 361 -25.50 18.55 -19.09
N PHE A 362 -25.62 18.08 -20.33
CA PHE A 362 -24.50 18.04 -21.28
C PHE A 362 -24.96 18.36 -22.70
N SER A 363 -24.04 18.82 -23.52
CA SER A 363 -24.17 18.92 -24.97
C SER A 363 -23.23 17.98 -25.67
N GLY A 364 -23.46 17.70 -26.94
CA GLY A 364 -22.72 16.67 -27.69
C GLY A 364 -23.47 15.33 -27.73
N GLN A 365 -22.77 14.26 -28.07
CA GLN A 365 -23.38 12.93 -28.20
C GLN A 365 -22.68 11.90 -27.31
N LEU A 366 -23.46 11.21 -26.48
CA LEU A 366 -23.03 10.02 -25.74
C LEU A 366 -23.78 8.80 -26.29
N THR A 367 -23.02 7.84 -26.78
CA THR A 367 -23.53 6.52 -27.17
C THR A 367 -22.98 5.49 -26.19
N LYS A 368 -23.84 4.74 -25.52
CA LYS A 368 -23.51 3.69 -24.55
C LYS A 368 -24.39 2.47 -24.78
N ASP A 369 -23.80 1.27 -24.80
CA ASP A 369 -24.60 0.03 -24.88
C ASP A 369 -25.44 -0.13 -23.62
N SER A 370 -26.73 -0.37 -23.76
CA SER A 370 -27.68 -0.49 -22.64
C SER A 370 -27.47 -1.73 -21.77
N ARG A 371 -26.71 -2.71 -22.28
CA ARG A 371 -26.45 -4.00 -21.60
C ARG A 371 -25.20 -3.95 -20.73
N LEU A 372 -24.53 -2.81 -20.63
CA LEU A 372 -23.27 -2.69 -19.86
C LEU A 372 -23.52 -2.83 -18.37
N ASN A 373 -22.86 -3.81 -17.76
CA ASN A 373 -22.65 -3.83 -16.32
C ASN A 373 -21.42 -2.96 -16.00
N ILE A 374 -21.63 -1.91 -15.21
CA ILE A 374 -20.60 -0.94 -14.85
C ILE A 374 -20.32 -1.08 -13.36
N SER A 375 -19.04 -1.27 -13.01
CA SER A 375 -18.54 -1.20 -11.63
C SER A 375 -17.95 0.18 -11.37
N TYR A 376 -18.33 0.83 -10.28
CA TYR A 376 -17.89 2.18 -9.95
C TYR A 376 -17.23 2.28 -8.59
N VAL A 377 -16.06 2.89 -8.53
CA VAL A 377 -15.38 3.30 -7.31
C VAL A 377 -15.45 4.82 -7.21
N SER A 378 -16.20 5.32 -6.22
CA SER A 378 -16.36 6.75 -5.98
C SER A 378 -15.16 7.33 -5.23
N GLN A 379 -14.92 8.63 -5.43
CA GLN A 379 -14.00 9.40 -4.61
C GLN A 379 -14.50 9.48 -3.15
N ASP A 380 -15.81 9.70 -2.97
CA ASP A 380 -16.46 9.77 -1.66
C ASP A 380 -16.70 8.39 -1.05
N THR A 381 -16.19 8.19 0.16
CA THR A 381 -16.34 6.95 0.94
C THR A 381 -17.38 7.06 2.07
N SER A 382 -18.04 8.21 2.24
CA SER A 382 -18.95 8.49 3.36
C SER A 382 -20.20 7.59 3.38
N ARG A 383 -20.58 7.07 2.22
CA ARG A 383 -21.72 6.16 2.05
C ARG A 383 -21.47 4.73 2.50
N LEU A 384 -20.20 4.37 2.76
CA LEU A 384 -19.86 3.02 3.20
C LEU A 384 -20.14 2.88 4.70
N LYS A 385 -21.20 2.13 5.04
CA LYS A 385 -21.66 1.84 6.41
C LYS A 385 -22.14 0.40 6.49
N GLY A 386 -22.27 -0.13 7.69
CA GLY A 386 -22.72 -1.50 7.94
C GLY A 386 -21.60 -2.52 7.87
N SER A 387 -21.95 -3.79 7.96
CA SER A 387 -20.99 -4.90 7.92
C SER A 387 -20.49 -5.19 6.50
N LEU A 388 -19.32 -5.84 6.39
CA LEU A 388 -18.82 -6.34 5.09
C LEU A 388 -19.77 -7.38 4.47
N THR A 389 -20.52 -8.12 5.28
CA THR A 389 -21.53 -9.08 4.83
C THR A 389 -22.70 -8.38 4.15
N GLU A 390 -23.23 -7.29 4.76
CA GLU A 390 -24.28 -6.47 4.17
C GLU A 390 -23.81 -5.79 2.88
N TYR A 391 -22.57 -5.28 2.87
CA TYR A 391 -21.97 -4.68 1.68
C TYR A 391 -21.84 -5.68 0.53
N ALA A 392 -21.40 -6.92 0.81
CA ALA A 392 -21.31 -7.99 -0.18
C ALA A 392 -22.68 -8.38 -0.72
N ALA A 393 -23.67 -8.57 0.17
CA ALA A 393 -25.05 -8.91 -0.18
C ALA A 393 -25.70 -7.84 -1.08
N ALA A 394 -25.55 -6.55 -0.73
CA ALA A 394 -26.09 -5.43 -1.49
C ALA A 394 -25.55 -5.34 -2.93
N ARG A 395 -24.34 -5.86 -3.18
CA ARG A 395 -23.69 -5.88 -4.49
C ARG A 395 -23.71 -7.24 -5.17
N GLY A 396 -24.34 -8.26 -4.57
CA GLY A 396 -24.35 -9.62 -5.11
C GLY A 396 -22.97 -10.29 -5.17
N LEU A 397 -22.07 -9.93 -4.22
CA LEU A 397 -20.71 -10.45 -4.15
C LEU A 397 -20.64 -11.68 -3.23
N GLU A 398 -19.73 -12.59 -3.55
CA GLU A 398 -19.37 -13.68 -2.67
C GLU A 398 -18.53 -13.13 -1.49
N GLU A 399 -19.09 -13.19 -0.28
CA GLU A 399 -18.46 -12.64 0.92
C GLU A 399 -17.06 -13.21 1.19
N SER A 400 -16.89 -14.54 1.01
CA SER A 400 -15.62 -15.23 1.19
C SER A 400 -14.54 -14.66 0.26
N TYR A 401 -14.90 -14.38 -1.00
CA TYR A 401 -13.99 -13.83 -2.00
C TYR A 401 -13.64 -12.37 -1.69
N LEU A 402 -14.62 -11.55 -1.29
CA LEU A 402 -14.38 -10.18 -0.84
C LEU A 402 -13.44 -10.14 0.38
N LYS A 403 -13.68 -10.99 1.39
CA LYS A 403 -12.82 -11.07 2.57
C LYS A 403 -11.40 -11.57 2.23
N ALA A 404 -11.25 -12.49 1.29
CA ALA A 404 -9.94 -12.92 0.78
C ALA A 404 -9.20 -11.77 0.07
N MET A 405 -9.91 -10.99 -0.76
CA MET A 405 -9.36 -9.81 -1.43
C MET A 405 -8.88 -8.76 -0.41
N LEU A 406 -9.68 -8.48 0.62
CA LEU A 406 -9.34 -7.54 1.68
C LEU A 406 -8.15 -8.01 2.54
N ARG A 407 -8.03 -9.31 2.83
CA ARG A 407 -6.84 -9.87 3.49
C ARG A 407 -5.58 -9.63 2.67
N LYS A 408 -5.63 -9.85 1.36
CA LYS A 408 -4.51 -9.53 0.45
C LYS A 408 -4.14 -8.04 0.51
N MET A 409 -5.15 -7.16 0.64
CA MET A 409 -4.94 -5.71 0.83
C MET A 409 -4.55 -5.31 2.26
N GLY A 410 -4.24 -6.29 3.14
CA GLY A 410 -3.70 -6.05 4.46
C GLY A 410 -4.71 -5.90 5.59
N PHE A 411 -5.96 -6.35 5.42
CA PHE A 411 -6.93 -6.41 6.51
C PHE A 411 -6.63 -7.58 7.44
N SER A 412 -6.56 -7.31 8.73
CA SER A 412 -6.48 -8.34 9.76
C SER A 412 -7.84 -9.03 9.97
N ARG A 413 -7.83 -10.21 10.59
CA ARG A 413 -9.06 -10.95 10.88
C ARG A 413 -10.06 -10.13 11.71
N GLY A 414 -9.58 -9.44 12.75
CA GLY A 414 -10.43 -8.60 13.58
C GLY A 414 -10.99 -7.37 12.86
N GLN A 415 -10.28 -6.84 11.84
CA GLN A 415 -10.80 -5.74 11.03
C GLN A 415 -11.94 -6.19 10.10
N LEU A 416 -11.92 -7.43 9.62
CA LEU A 416 -12.99 -7.97 8.77
C LEU A 416 -14.33 -8.17 9.48
N GLU A 417 -14.34 -8.12 10.81
CA GLU A 417 -15.53 -8.27 11.66
C GLU A 417 -16.12 -6.93 12.13
N LYS A 418 -15.41 -5.81 11.88
CA LYS A 418 -15.84 -4.47 12.26
C LYS A 418 -16.86 -3.89 11.28
N ASP A 419 -17.64 -2.92 11.78
CA ASP A 419 -18.48 -2.09 10.92
C ASP A 419 -17.64 -1.20 10.01
N CYS A 420 -18.08 -1.01 8.76
CA CYS A 420 -17.38 -0.18 7.78
C CYS A 420 -17.38 1.31 8.18
N SER A 421 -18.29 1.77 9.03
CA SER A 421 -18.30 3.15 9.55
C SER A 421 -17.04 3.44 10.37
N ASP A 422 -16.49 2.43 11.09
CA ASP A 422 -15.30 2.53 11.94
C ASP A 422 -13.99 2.46 11.16
N PHE A 423 -14.05 2.24 9.86
CA PHE A 423 -12.86 2.16 9.01
C PHE A 423 -12.28 3.55 8.74
N SER A 424 -10.94 3.63 8.71
CA SER A 424 -10.26 4.82 8.22
C SER A 424 -10.57 5.06 6.72
N GLY A 425 -10.35 6.28 6.23
CA GLY A 425 -10.56 6.62 4.81
C GLY A 425 -9.88 5.65 3.86
N GLY A 426 -8.61 5.30 4.12
CA GLY A 426 -7.88 4.33 3.31
C GLY A 426 -8.44 2.90 3.40
N GLN A 427 -8.95 2.48 4.56
CA GLN A 427 -9.63 1.19 4.70
C GLN A 427 -10.96 1.15 3.92
N LYS A 428 -11.76 2.22 4.01
CA LYS A 428 -12.99 2.36 3.22
C LYS A 428 -12.71 2.30 1.72
N LYS A 429 -11.65 2.99 1.26
CA LYS A 429 -11.22 2.95 -0.14
C LYS A 429 -10.84 1.53 -0.57
N LYS A 430 -10.08 0.79 0.27
CA LYS A 430 -9.74 -0.62 0.01
C LYS A 430 -10.98 -1.49 -0.14
N VAL A 431 -12.03 -1.28 0.68
CA VAL A 431 -13.29 -2.02 0.56
C VAL A 431 -13.99 -1.71 -0.75
N LEU A 432 -14.05 -0.43 -1.18
CA LEU A 432 -14.66 -0.05 -2.46
C LEU A 432 -13.91 -0.67 -3.65
N ILE A 433 -12.57 -0.63 -3.64
CA ILE A 433 -11.73 -1.24 -4.68
C ILE A 433 -11.91 -2.76 -4.69
N ALA A 434 -11.84 -3.41 -3.53
CA ALA A 434 -12.01 -4.86 -3.42
C ALA A 434 -13.40 -5.27 -3.93
N GLY A 435 -14.46 -4.53 -3.57
CA GLY A 435 -15.80 -4.74 -4.10
C GLY A 435 -15.83 -4.66 -5.62
N SER A 436 -15.28 -3.58 -6.18
CA SER A 436 -15.21 -3.39 -7.64
C SER A 436 -14.42 -4.51 -8.34
N LEU A 437 -13.28 -4.95 -7.77
CA LEU A 437 -12.48 -6.04 -8.33
C LEU A 437 -13.18 -7.42 -8.24
N CYS A 438 -14.10 -7.58 -7.28
CA CYS A 438 -14.91 -8.80 -7.14
C CYS A 438 -16.15 -8.78 -8.04
N GLU A 439 -16.61 -7.61 -8.50
CA GLU A 439 -17.75 -7.48 -9.39
C GLU A 439 -17.43 -8.01 -10.79
N ALA A 440 -18.37 -8.78 -11.35
CA ALA A 440 -18.33 -9.16 -12.77
C ALA A 440 -18.90 -8.00 -13.61
N ALA A 441 -18.03 -7.15 -14.17
CA ALA A 441 -18.42 -5.98 -14.94
C ALA A 441 -17.79 -5.96 -16.34
N HIS A 442 -18.46 -5.30 -17.29
CA HIS A 442 -17.93 -5.03 -18.62
C HIS A 442 -17.02 -3.79 -18.63
N LEU A 443 -17.34 -2.81 -17.77
CA LEU A 443 -16.62 -1.54 -17.66
C LEU A 443 -16.43 -1.18 -16.20
N TYR A 444 -15.19 -0.85 -15.84
CA TYR A 444 -14.82 -0.35 -14.54
C TYR A 444 -14.59 1.16 -14.63
N LEU A 445 -15.21 1.95 -13.74
CA LEU A 445 -15.04 3.39 -13.64
C LEU A 445 -14.47 3.72 -12.26
N TRP A 446 -13.26 4.26 -12.21
CA TRP A 446 -12.58 4.53 -10.94
C TRP A 446 -12.21 6.01 -10.80
N ASP A 447 -12.74 6.64 -9.75
CA ASP A 447 -12.51 8.06 -9.43
C ASP A 447 -11.56 8.20 -8.25
N GLU A 448 -10.28 8.49 -8.53
CA GLU A 448 -9.18 8.62 -7.57
C GLU A 448 -9.15 7.44 -6.56
N PRO A 449 -9.09 6.20 -7.04
CA PRO A 449 -9.19 5.02 -6.17
C PRO A 449 -8.01 4.89 -5.22
N LEU A 450 -6.81 5.38 -5.59
CA LEU A 450 -5.58 5.13 -4.84
C LEU A 450 -5.29 6.18 -3.76
N ASN A 451 -6.13 7.21 -3.59
CA ASN A 451 -5.96 8.15 -2.50
C ASN A 451 -6.02 7.43 -1.16
N ASP A 452 -5.10 7.75 -0.25
CA ASP A 452 -4.93 7.14 1.07
C ASP A 452 -4.61 5.62 1.06
N ILE A 453 -4.30 5.05 -0.11
CA ILE A 453 -3.89 3.64 -0.25
C ILE A 453 -2.38 3.52 -0.14
N ASP A 454 -1.91 2.60 0.72
CA ASP A 454 -0.48 2.34 0.89
C ASP A 454 0.19 1.76 -0.36
N LEU A 455 1.50 2.00 -0.49
CA LEU A 455 2.31 1.61 -1.64
C LEU A 455 2.22 0.12 -1.99
N PHE A 456 2.19 -0.75 -0.99
CA PHE A 456 2.12 -2.21 -1.20
C PHE A 456 0.77 -2.62 -1.80
N THR A 457 -0.32 -2.07 -1.28
CA THR A 457 -1.66 -2.30 -1.82
C THR A 457 -1.79 -1.75 -3.25
N ARG A 458 -1.19 -0.58 -3.56
CA ARG A 458 -1.15 -0.05 -4.95
C ARG A 458 -0.47 -1.01 -5.91
N ILE A 459 0.69 -1.56 -5.53
CA ILE A 459 1.42 -2.54 -6.34
C ILE A 459 0.57 -3.79 -6.59
N GLN A 460 -0.11 -4.29 -5.55
CA GLN A 460 -0.99 -5.45 -5.68
C GLN A 460 -2.18 -5.18 -6.61
N ILE A 461 -2.77 -3.98 -6.56
CA ILE A 461 -3.84 -3.57 -7.48
C ILE A 461 -3.32 -3.50 -8.92
N GLU A 462 -2.10 -2.94 -9.14
CA GLU A 462 -1.46 -2.92 -10.46
C GLU A 462 -1.31 -4.33 -11.04
N GLU A 463 -0.77 -5.26 -10.26
CA GLU A 463 -0.57 -6.65 -10.67
C GLU A 463 -1.90 -7.32 -11.05
N LEU A 464 -2.96 -7.10 -10.27
CA LEU A 464 -4.30 -7.61 -10.55
C LEU A 464 -4.87 -7.04 -11.86
N LEU A 465 -4.74 -5.72 -12.09
CA LEU A 465 -5.21 -5.06 -13.30
C LEU A 465 -4.43 -5.50 -14.54
N LEU A 466 -3.11 -5.68 -14.44
CA LEU A 466 -2.27 -6.15 -15.53
C LEU A 466 -2.55 -7.62 -15.89
N ALA A 467 -2.82 -8.45 -14.88
CA ALA A 467 -3.17 -9.86 -15.10
C ALA A 467 -4.58 -10.03 -15.69
N GLY A 468 -5.57 -9.28 -15.14
CA GLY A 468 -6.98 -9.41 -15.53
C GLY A 468 -7.37 -8.62 -16.78
N LYS A 469 -6.59 -7.60 -17.14
CA LYS A 469 -6.80 -6.71 -18.30
C LYS A 469 -8.26 -6.25 -18.46
N PRO A 470 -8.91 -5.71 -17.41
CA PRO A 470 -10.29 -5.23 -17.50
C PRO A 470 -10.38 -4.00 -18.41
N THR A 471 -11.58 -3.75 -18.98
CA THR A 471 -11.87 -2.45 -19.58
C THR A 471 -12.10 -1.43 -18.46
N LEU A 472 -11.26 -0.39 -18.38
CA LEU A 472 -11.20 0.53 -17.24
C LEU A 472 -11.10 1.97 -17.73
N VAL A 473 -11.90 2.88 -17.16
CA VAL A 473 -11.70 4.32 -17.26
C VAL A 473 -11.43 4.85 -15.86
N PHE A 474 -10.35 5.56 -15.67
CA PHE A 474 -9.94 5.99 -14.33
C PHE A 474 -9.34 7.38 -14.30
N VAL A 475 -9.47 8.01 -13.14
CA VAL A 475 -8.81 9.26 -12.77
C VAL A 475 -7.77 8.93 -11.72
N GLU A 476 -6.52 9.28 -11.95
CA GLU A 476 -5.44 9.09 -10.98
C GLU A 476 -4.32 10.12 -11.12
N HIS A 477 -3.71 10.44 -9.99
CA HIS A 477 -2.58 11.37 -9.89
C HIS A 477 -1.23 10.65 -9.75
N ASP A 478 -1.21 9.33 -9.56
CA ASP A 478 0.01 8.52 -9.54
C ASP A 478 0.50 8.28 -10.97
N GLU A 479 1.58 8.99 -11.37
CA GLU A 479 2.17 8.89 -12.72
C GLU A 479 2.64 7.47 -13.04
N ILE A 480 3.22 6.77 -12.06
CA ILE A 480 3.74 5.42 -12.26
C ILE A 480 2.59 4.45 -12.49
N PHE A 481 1.53 4.56 -11.70
CA PHE A 481 0.33 3.74 -11.89
C PHE A 481 -0.30 4.00 -13.25
N ALA A 482 -0.54 5.28 -13.58
CA ALA A 482 -1.14 5.66 -14.85
C ALA A 482 -0.33 5.16 -16.04
N SER A 483 1.01 5.34 -16.03
CA SER A 483 1.88 4.90 -17.13
C SER A 483 1.93 3.37 -17.31
N LYS A 484 1.82 2.60 -16.22
CA LYS A 484 1.83 1.14 -16.27
C LYS A 484 0.50 0.54 -16.70
N ILE A 485 -0.60 1.14 -16.26
CA ILE A 485 -1.94 0.57 -16.46
C ILE A 485 -2.60 1.09 -17.72
N ALA A 486 -2.48 2.39 -18.04
CA ALA A 486 -3.20 2.99 -19.15
C ALA A 486 -2.72 2.46 -20.51
N THR A 487 -3.69 2.18 -21.39
CA THR A 487 -3.47 1.94 -22.83
C THR A 487 -3.70 3.19 -23.65
N LYS A 488 -4.54 4.11 -23.13
CA LYS A 488 -4.89 5.38 -23.76
C LYS A 488 -4.95 6.48 -22.69
N ALA A 489 -4.60 7.71 -23.06
CA ALA A 489 -4.76 8.89 -22.20
C ALA A 489 -5.67 9.91 -22.90
N VAL A 490 -6.58 10.50 -22.13
CA VAL A 490 -7.50 11.54 -22.57
C VAL A 490 -7.27 12.78 -21.70
N ASN A 491 -6.93 13.90 -22.32
CA ASN A 491 -6.71 15.18 -21.65
C ASN A 491 -8.02 16.01 -21.64
N LEU A 492 -8.34 16.59 -20.46
CA LEU A 492 -9.54 17.40 -20.18
C LEU A 492 -9.16 18.83 -19.80
#